data_28bebd456023115e8bfdf43fa6bfd909
#
_entry.id   28bebd456023115e8bfdf43fa6bfd909
#
_cell.length_a   1.000
_cell.length_b   1.000
_cell.length_c   1.000
_cell.angle_alpha   90.00
_cell.angle_beta   90.00
_cell.angle_gamma   90.00
#
_symmetry.space_group_name_H-M   'P 1'
#
loop_
_entity.id
_entity.type
_entity.pdbx_description
1 polymer ?
#
loop_
_entity_poly.entity_id
_entity_poly.type
_entity_poly.pdbx_seq_one_letter_code
_entity_poly.pdbx_strand_id
1 'polypeptide(L)'
;MSGTSAASASPAERPSSAPSRWVAGWSHLVPAGGAVLDVAAGNGRHARWFASRGHPVLALDRDPEALAALGALAGVEARAADIEGAPWPLADTARFAAVVVTHYLHRPLLPRLVVSVAPGGVLLYETFARGNETLGKPSNPAFLLTPGELLDAVRGELRVIAFEDGFVDGTRPAFVQRICAVREQGEGFPRYGLTG
;
A
#
# COMPACT_ATOMS: atom_id res chain seq x y z
N MET A 1 -22.54 29.08 -41.60
CA MET A 1 -22.64 27.67 -41.17
C MET A 1 -21.53 27.43 -40.15
N SER A 2 -21.89 27.54 -38.87
CA SER A 2 -20.94 27.44 -37.76
C SER A 2 -20.98 26.00 -37.24
N GLY A 3 -19.90 25.25 -37.47
CA GLY A 3 -19.72 23.90 -36.94
C GLY A 3 -19.15 23.93 -35.54
N THR A 4 -19.98 23.65 -34.55
CA THR A 4 -19.55 23.50 -33.17
C THR A 4 -18.90 22.11 -33.02
N SER A 5 -17.58 22.09 -32.86
CA SER A 5 -16.81 20.86 -32.51
C SER A 5 -17.08 20.54 -31.07
N ALA A 6 -17.82 19.48 -30.81
CA ALA A 6 -17.98 18.92 -29.48
C ALA A 6 -16.68 18.22 -29.06
N ALA A 7 -15.99 18.76 -28.07
CA ALA A 7 -14.85 18.10 -27.43
C ALA A 7 -15.37 16.85 -26.71
N SER A 8 -14.99 15.69 -27.22
CA SER A 8 -15.21 14.38 -26.59
C SER A 8 -14.41 14.33 -25.30
N ALA A 9 -15.07 14.38 -24.16
CA ALA A 9 -14.47 14.10 -22.86
C ALA A 9 -14.06 12.62 -22.84
N SER A 10 -12.77 12.36 -22.68
CA SER A 10 -12.26 11.01 -22.46
C SER A 10 -12.92 10.39 -21.21
N PRO A 11 -13.40 9.14 -21.30
CA PRO A 11 -13.97 8.48 -20.12
C PRO A 11 -12.90 8.36 -19.04
N ALA A 12 -13.23 8.79 -17.83
CA ALA A 12 -12.39 8.60 -16.67
C ALA A 12 -12.08 7.11 -16.53
N GLU A 13 -10.81 6.73 -16.74
CA GLU A 13 -10.36 5.35 -16.62
C GLU A 13 -10.67 4.83 -15.21
N ARG A 14 -11.45 3.74 -15.15
CA ARG A 14 -11.73 3.05 -13.89
C ARG A 14 -10.40 2.62 -13.25
N PRO A 15 -10.23 2.80 -11.92
CA PRO A 15 -9.03 2.31 -11.24
C PRO A 15 -8.84 0.81 -11.52
N SER A 16 -7.60 0.42 -11.78
CA SER A 16 -7.24 -0.99 -12.02
C SER A 16 -7.74 -1.87 -10.88
N SER A 17 -8.43 -2.95 -11.21
CA SER A 17 -8.83 -3.97 -10.23
C SER A 17 -7.68 -4.90 -9.83
N ALA A 18 -6.59 -4.91 -10.60
CA ALA A 18 -5.41 -5.72 -10.31
C ALA A 18 -4.57 -5.12 -9.17
N PRO A 19 -3.95 -5.95 -8.33
CA PRO A 19 -3.01 -5.46 -7.33
C PRO A 19 -1.80 -4.81 -8.00
N SER A 20 -1.07 -3.99 -7.26
CA SER A 20 0.21 -3.49 -7.72
C SER A 20 1.15 -4.67 -7.99
N ARG A 21 2.02 -4.52 -9.01
CA ARG A 21 3.02 -5.56 -9.32
C ARG A 21 3.99 -5.77 -8.15
N TRP A 22 4.30 -4.70 -7.43
CA TRP A 22 5.15 -4.77 -6.23
C TRP A 22 4.50 -5.61 -5.15
N VAL A 23 3.25 -5.30 -4.78
CA VAL A 23 2.51 -6.05 -3.76
C VAL A 23 2.31 -7.51 -4.19
N ALA A 24 1.93 -7.77 -5.44
CA ALA A 24 1.74 -9.13 -5.94
C ALA A 24 3.05 -9.94 -5.93
N GLY A 25 4.16 -9.34 -6.36
CA GLY A 25 5.46 -9.99 -6.41
C GLY A 25 5.96 -10.42 -5.03
N TRP A 26 5.80 -9.55 -4.02
CA TRP A 26 6.30 -9.82 -2.66
C TRP A 26 5.28 -10.49 -1.75
N SER A 27 4.03 -10.72 -2.21
CA SER A 27 2.98 -11.36 -1.40
C SER A 27 3.33 -12.78 -0.95
N HIS A 28 4.27 -13.46 -1.60
CA HIS A 28 4.75 -14.79 -1.21
C HIS A 28 5.49 -14.81 0.13
N LEU A 29 5.93 -13.65 0.62
CA LEU A 29 6.55 -13.53 1.95
C LEU A 29 5.53 -13.41 3.09
N VAL A 30 4.25 -13.26 2.77
CA VAL A 30 3.19 -13.18 3.80
C VAL A 30 2.93 -14.59 4.35
N PRO A 31 3.07 -14.82 5.67
CA PRO A 31 2.76 -16.10 6.27
C PRO A 31 1.36 -16.60 5.89
N ALA A 32 1.26 -17.86 5.48
CA ALA A 32 0.01 -18.45 5.01
C ALA A 32 -1.13 -18.30 6.03
N GLY A 33 -2.30 -17.83 5.58
CA GLY A 33 -3.46 -17.58 6.43
C GLY A 33 -3.32 -16.41 7.42
N GLY A 34 -2.18 -15.72 7.41
CA GLY A 34 -1.94 -14.59 8.30
C GLY A 34 -2.79 -13.38 7.96
N ALA A 35 -3.21 -12.61 8.97
CA ALA A 35 -4.05 -11.42 8.79
C ALA A 35 -3.30 -10.29 8.06
N VAL A 36 -3.97 -9.62 7.14
CA VAL A 36 -3.44 -8.51 6.34
C VAL A 36 -4.18 -7.22 6.69
N LEU A 37 -3.41 -6.13 6.87
CA LEU A 37 -3.93 -4.78 6.99
C LEU A 37 -3.69 -4.04 5.68
N ASP A 38 -4.76 -3.64 5.00
CA ASP A 38 -4.72 -2.80 3.79
C ASP A 38 -5.09 -1.36 4.18
N VAL A 39 -4.10 -0.45 4.16
CA VAL A 39 -4.21 0.92 4.66
C VAL A 39 -4.45 1.87 3.49
N ALA A 40 -5.44 2.75 3.63
CA ALA A 40 -5.96 3.58 2.54
C ALA A 40 -6.34 2.71 1.33
N ALA A 41 -7.16 1.71 1.62
CA ALA A 41 -7.45 0.58 0.71
C ALA A 41 -8.18 1.03 -0.56
N GLY A 42 -8.85 2.19 -0.55
CA GLY A 42 -9.68 2.65 -1.66
C GLY A 42 -10.71 1.59 -2.05
N ASN A 43 -10.79 1.27 -3.34
CA ASN A 43 -11.70 0.22 -3.85
C ASN A 43 -11.24 -1.22 -3.48
N GLY A 44 -10.18 -1.39 -2.68
CA GLY A 44 -9.77 -2.66 -2.11
C GLY A 44 -9.17 -3.66 -3.10
N ARG A 45 -8.41 -3.22 -4.10
CA ARG A 45 -7.74 -4.12 -5.05
C ARG A 45 -6.78 -5.10 -4.36
N HIS A 46 -6.08 -4.65 -3.31
CA HIS A 46 -5.17 -5.50 -2.55
C HIS A 46 -5.93 -6.34 -1.54
N ALA A 47 -6.98 -5.80 -0.89
CA ALA A 47 -7.86 -6.56 -0.02
C ALA A 47 -8.44 -7.79 -0.76
N ARG A 48 -8.97 -7.60 -1.99
CA ARG A 48 -9.44 -8.71 -2.84
C ARG A 48 -8.35 -9.71 -3.18
N TRP A 49 -7.16 -9.22 -3.49
CA TRP A 49 -6.01 -10.05 -3.82
C TRP A 49 -5.63 -11.00 -2.68
N PHE A 50 -5.51 -10.46 -1.46
CA PHE A 50 -5.14 -11.27 -0.29
C PHE A 50 -6.28 -12.18 0.17
N ALA A 51 -7.52 -11.70 0.17
CA ALA A 51 -8.68 -12.53 0.52
C ALA A 51 -8.83 -13.73 -0.42
N SER A 52 -8.62 -13.55 -1.73
CA SER A 52 -8.65 -14.65 -2.70
C SER A 52 -7.55 -15.71 -2.49
N ARG A 53 -6.56 -15.40 -1.64
CA ARG A 53 -5.45 -16.30 -1.25
C ARG A 53 -5.61 -16.85 0.17
N GLY A 54 -6.77 -16.67 0.77
CA GLY A 54 -7.08 -17.22 2.09
C GLY A 54 -6.55 -16.40 3.27
N HIS A 55 -6.17 -15.15 3.05
CA HIS A 55 -5.80 -14.23 4.12
C HIS A 55 -7.04 -13.49 4.64
N PRO A 56 -7.30 -13.46 5.96
CA PRO A 56 -8.24 -12.48 6.52
C PRO A 56 -7.67 -11.07 6.33
N VAL A 57 -8.49 -10.14 5.86
CA VAL A 57 -8.05 -8.78 5.53
C VAL A 57 -8.87 -7.76 6.31
N LEU A 58 -8.20 -6.81 6.96
CA LEU A 58 -8.79 -5.58 7.44
C LEU A 58 -8.43 -4.45 6.47
N ALA A 59 -9.42 -3.91 5.78
CA ALA A 59 -9.27 -2.79 4.86
C ALA A 59 -9.72 -1.49 5.55
N LEU A 60 -8.81 -0.54 5.69
CA LEU A 60 -9.07 0.79 6.24
C LEU A 60 -9.07 1.83 5.13
N ASP A 61 -10.12 2.65 5.08
CA ASP A 61 -10.17 3.86 4.24
C ASP A 61 -11.10 4.88 4.90
N ARG A 62 -10.93 6.15 4.55
CA ARG A 62 -11.85 7.21 5.01
C ARG A 62 -13.14 7.28 4.19
N ASP A 63 -13.12 6.73 2.96
CA ASP A 63 -14.25 6.75 2.04
C ASP A 63 -15.13 5.49 2.19
N PRO A 64 -16.31 5.59 2.83
CA PRO A 64 -17.19 4.46 3.01
C PRO A 64 -17.78 3.94 1.68
N GLU A 65 -17.91 4.81 0.65
CA GLU A 65 -18.42 4.38 -0.66
C GLU A 65 -17.38 3.50 -1.38
N ALA A 66 -16.10 3.86 -1.29
CA ALA A 66 -15.02 3.03 -1.82
C ALA A 66 -14.97 1.65 -1.16
N LEU A 67 -15.26 1.58 0.14
CA LEU A 67 -15.28 0.35 0.92
C LEU A 67 -16.55 -0.50 0.73
N ALA A 68 -17.65 0.10 0.26
CA ALA A 68 -18.96 -0.58 0.20
C ALA A 68 -18.90 -1.92 -0.56
N ALA A 69 -18.15 -1.98 -1.66
CA ALA A 69 -17.98 -3.19 -2.46
C ALA A 69 -17.10 -4.27 -1.80
N LEU A 70 -16.45 -3.96 -0.67
CA LEU A 70 -15.61 -4.91 0.09
C LEU A 70 -16.38 -5.63 1.18
N GLY A 71 -17.40 -5.00 1.75
CA GLY A 71 -18.15 -5.56 2.88
C GLY A 71 -18.90 -6.87 2.57
N ALA A 72 -19.10 -7.20 1.28
CA ALA A 72 -19.72 -8.46 0.85
C ALA A 72 -18.70 -9.57 0.58
N LEU A 73 -17.40 -9.30 0.69
CA LEU A 73 -16.34 -10.28 0.39
C LEU A 73 -16.01 -11.12 1.62
N ALA A 74 -16.10 -12.44 1.46
CA ALA A 74 -15.68 -13.36 2.52
C ALA A 74 -14.20 -13.12 2.90
N GLY A 75 -13.93 -13.05 4.20
CA GLY A 75 -12.59 -12.83 4.71
C GLY A 75 -12.11 -11.38 4.68
N VAL A 76 -12.96 -10.40 4.30
CA VAL A 76 -12.63 -8.97 4.34
C VAL A 76 -13.50 -8.25 5.35
N GLU A 77 -12.86 -7.60 6.32
CA GLU A 77 -13.48 -6.58 7.15
C GLU A 77 -13.16 -5.20 6.55
N ALA A 78 -14.18 -4.48 6.07
CA ALA A 78 -14.05 -3.13 5.57
C ALA A 78 -14.44 -2.14 6.68
N ARG A 79 -13.52 -1.25 7.07
CA ARG A 79 -13.75 -0.30 8.15
C ARG A 79 -13.46 1.12 7.69
N ALA A 80 -14.50 1.96 7.69
CA ALA A 80 -14.34 3.39 7.45
C ALA A 80 -13.65 4.05 8.66
N ALA A 81 -12.52 4.73 8.42
CA ALA A 81 -11.74 5.40 9.45
C ALA A 81 -10.94 6.56 8.86
N ASP A 82 -11.01 7.71 9.50
CA ASP A 82 -10.09 8.82 9.25
C ASP A 82 -8.81 8.59 10.06
N ILE A 83 -7.79 8.05 9.40
CA ILE A 83 -6.50 7.72 10.01
C ILE A 83 -5.54 8.92 10.08
N GLU A 84 -5.93 10.09 9.57
CA GLU A 84 -5.14 11.32 9.63
C GLU A 84 -5.65 12.30 10.70
N GLY A 85 -6.98 12.51 10.75
CA GLY A 85 -7.61 13.50 11.61
C GLY A 85 -8.20 12.94 12.91
N ALA A 86 -8.29 11.60 13.06
CA ALA A 86 -8.83 10.94 14.24
C ALA A 86 -7.79 10.01 14.90
N PRO A 87 -8.03 9.54 16.13
CA PRO A 87 -7.19 8.53 16.74
C PRO A 87 -7.07 7.27 15.89
N TRP A 88 -5.90 6.63 15.94
CA TRP A 88 -5.68 5.36 15.25
C TRP A 88 -6.76 4.33 15.62
N PRO A 89 -7.47 3.71 14.63
CA PRO A 89 -8.67 2.92 14.90
C PRO A 89 -8.41 1.51 15.44
N LEU A 90 -7.14 1.11 15.58
CA LEU A 90 -6.76 -0.21 16.03
C LEU A 90 -6.07 -0.15 17.39
N ALA A 91 -6.15 -1.27 18.14
CA ALA A 91 -5.40 -1.39 19.39
C ALA A 91 -3.89 -1.29 19.15
N ASP A 92 -3.15 -0.72 20.09
CA ASP A 92 -1.69 -0.57 20.00
C ASP A 92 -0.97 -1.93 19.92
N THR A 93 -1.63 -2.99 20.36
CA THR A 93 -1.16 -4.38 20.31
C THR A 93 -1.52 -5.12 19.01
N ALA A 94 -2.34 -4.52 18.14
CA ALA A 94 -2.73 -5.15 16.88
C ALA A 94 -1.51 -5.39 15.98
N ARG A 95 -1.37 -6.62 15.49
CA ARG A 95 -0.26 -7.06 14.63
C ARG A 95 -0.79 -7.85 13.45
N PHE A 96 -0.17 -7.65 12.30
CA PHE A 96 -0.58 -8.24 11.04
C PHE A 96 0.57 -8.96 10.36
N ALA A 97 0.27 -10.06 9.71
CA ALA A 97 1.24 -10.80 8.90
C ALA A 97 1.68 -10.01 7.66
N ALA A 98 0.83 -9.10 7.18
CA ALA A 98 1.24 -8.09 6.22
C ALA A 98 0.57 -6.74 6.53
N VAL A 99 1.33 -5.66 6.35
CA VAL A 99 0.82 -4.29 6.28
C VAL A 99 1.06 -3.80 4.86
N VAL A 100 -0.01 -3.43 4.17
CA VAL A 100 0.01 -3.00 2.75
C VAL A 100 -0.40 -1.55 2.66
N VAL A 101 0.41 -0.75 1.98
CA VAL A 101 0.15 0.67 1.74
C VAL A 101 0.50 1.01 0.30
N THR A 102 -0.45 1.55 -0.46
CA THR A 102 -0.16 1.99 -1.83
C THR A 102 -0.78 3.33 -2.15
N HIS A 103 -0.03 4.19 -2.85
CA HIS A 103 -0.46 5.52 -3.29
C HIS A 103 -0.97 6.41 -2.14
N TYR A 104 -0.42 6.23 -0.95
CA TYR A 104 -0.79 6.96 0.24
C TYR A 104 0.47 7.33 1.03
N LEU A 105 0.51 8.54 1.58
CA LEU A 105 1.57 9.01 2.45
C LEU A 105 1.00 9.96 3.52
N HIS A 106 1.10 9.54 4.77
CA HIS A 106 0.90 10.39 5.94
C HIS A 106 2.02 10.07 6.94
N ARG A 107 3.03 10.94 6.99
CA ARG A 107 4.28 10.71 7.73
C ARG A 107 4.08 10.37 9.21
N PRO A 108 3.14 11.02 9.95
CA PRO A 108 2.89 10.67 11.35
C PRO A 108 2.48 9.21 11.58
N LEU A 109 1.97 8.51 10.54
CA LEU A 109 1.59 7.10 10.63
C LEU A 109 2.75 6.13 10.40
N LEU A 110 3.86 6.54 9.80
CA LEU A 110 4.95 5.64 9.45
C LEU A 110 5.43 4.77 10.63
N PRO A 111 5.69 5.31 11.83
CA PRO A 111 6.10 4.48 12.97
C PRO A 111 5.01 3.48 13.38
N ARG A 112 3.74 3.87 13.28
CA ARG A 112 2.63 3.00 13.65
C ARG A 112 2.44 1.86 12.65
N LEU A 113 2.60 2.12 11.36
CA LEU A 113 2.56 1.09 10.31
C LEU A 113 3.67 0.06 10.52
N VAL A 114 4.88 0.52 10.83
CA VAL A 114 6.03 -0.35 11.13
C VAL A 114 5.73 -1.23 12.36
N VAL A 115 5.25 -0.64 13.47
CA VAL A 115 4.92 -1.39 14.69
C VAL A 115 3.79 -2.39 14.45
N SER A 116 2.86 -2.14 13.53
CA SER A 116 1.75 -3.04 13.20
C SER A 116 2.17 -4.32 12.47
N VAL A 117 3.40 -4.42 11.99
CA VAL A 117 3.94 -5.64 11.39
C VAL A 117 4.23 -6.68 12.48
N ALA A 118 3.62 -7.85 12.38
CA ALA A 118 3.84 -8.97 13.32
C ALA A 118 5.28 -9.53 13.20
N PRO A 119 5.82 -10.19 14.23
CA PRO A 119 7.01 -11.02 14.07
C PRO A 119 6.81 -12.04 12.94
N GLY A 120 7.76 -12.13 12.01
CA GLY A 120 7.63 -12.92 10.76
C GLY A 120 6.77 -12.27 9.68
N GLY A 121 6.14 -11.13 9.95
CA GLY A 121 5.31 -10.41 9.00
C GLY A 121 6.09 -9.46 8.10
N VAL A 122 5.41 -8.88 7.10
CA VAL A 122 6.01 -8.05 6.05
C VAL A 122 5.28 -6.70 5.90
N LEU A 123 6.04 -5.65 5.68
CA LEU A 123 5.58 -4.35 5.21
C LEU A 123 5.75 -4.29 3.68
N LEU A 124 4.67 -4.06 2.95
CA LEU A 124 4.64 -3.82 1.51
C LEU A 124 4.16 -2.38 1.28
N TYR A 125 5.09 -1.48 1.02
CA TYR A 125 4.76 -0.07 0.83
C TYR A 125 5.23 0.41 -0.55
N GLU A 126 4.34 1.09 -1.27
CA GLU A 126 4.63 1.71 -2.57
C GLU A 126 3.88 3.04 -2.66
N THR A 127 4.59 4.15 -2.87
CA THR A 127 3.94 5.44 -3.14
C THR A 127 4.84 6.36 -3.96
N PHE A 128 4.31 7.54 -4.29
CA PHE A 128 4.98 8.51 -5.12
C PHE A 128 6.16 9.17 -4.40
N ALA A 129 7.21 9.50 -5.16
CA ALA A 129 8.43 10.15 -4.68
C ALA A 129 8.65 11.49 -5.37
N ARG A 130 9.58 12.27 -4.85
CA ARG A 130 10.05 13.53 -5.45
C ARG A 130 10.46 13.33 -6.90
N GLY A 131 10.11 14.29 -7.73
CA GLY A 131 10.17 14.21 -9.18
C GLY A 131 8.80 14.00 -9.82
N ASN A 132 7.85 13.33 -9.11
CA ASN A 132 6.51 13.06 -9.64
C ASN A 132 5.72 14.37 -9.91
N GLU A 133 6.01 15.45 -9.19
CA GLU A 133 5.44 16.79 -9.41
C GLU A 133 5.69 17.33 -10.82
N THR A 134 6.70 16.83 -11.52
CA THR A 134 7.03 17.22 -12.91
C THR A 134 6.15 16.50 -13.94
N LEU A 135 5.50 15.40 -13.53
CA LEU A 135 4.69 14.55 -14.40
C LEU A 135 3.17 14.78 -14.21
N GLY A 136 2.76 15.21 -13.01
CA GLY A 136 1.35 15.40 -12.72
C GLY A 136 1.00 15.24 -11.24
N LYS A 137 -0.13 14.61 -10.97
CA LYS A 137 -0.60 14.38 -9.59
C LYS A 137 -0.16 13.03 -9.06
N PRO A 138 0.15 12.93 -7.75
CA PRO A 138 0.25 14.01 -6.79
C PRO A 138 1.45 14.92 -7.08
N SER A 139 1.26 16.23 -6.94
CA SER A 139 2.31 17.25 -7.13
C SER A 139 2.64 18.00 -5.84
N ASN A 140 1.82 17.85 -4.79
CA ASN A 140 2.11 18.45 -3.50
C ASN A 140 3.27 17.69 -2.83
N PRO A 141 4.38 18.37 -2.48
CA PRO A 141 5.54 17.75 -1.80
C PRO A 141 5.20 16.99 -0.51
N ALA A 142 4.12 17.36 0.18
CA ALA A 142 3.67 16.67 1.38
C ALA A 142 3.28 15.20 1.10
N PHE A 143 2.90 14.88 -0.13
CA PHE A 143 2.50 13.53 -0.57
C PHE A 143 3.58 12.81 -1.37
N LEU A 144 4.80 13.36 -1.42
CA LEU A 144 5.93 12.80 -2.15
C LEU A 144 7.06 12.44 -1.17
N LEU A 145 7.50 11.20 -1.23
CA LEU A 145 8.65 10.74 -0.45
C LEU A 145 9.94 11.43 -0.90
N THR A 146 10.76 11.79 0.04
CA THR A 146 12.16 12.20 -0.24
C THR A 146 13.03 10.97 -0.48
N PRO A 147 14.18 11.13 -1.20
CA PRO A 147 15.04 9.97 -1.49
C PRO A 147 15.40 9.18 -0.24
N GLY A 148 15.16 7.87 -0.27
CA GLY A 148 15.47 6.95 0.82
C GLY A 148 14.55 7.00 2.04
N GLU A 149 13.49 7.79 2.04
CA GLU A 149 12.62 8.01 3.21
C GLU A 149 12.00 6.71 3.75
N LEU A 150 11.61 5.76 2.88
CA LEU A 150 11.10 4.47 3.35
C LEU A 150 12.18 3.60 4.00
N LEU A 151 13.46 3.72 3.57
CA LEU A 151 14.57 3.04 4.27
C LEU A 151 14.73 3.56 5.69
N ASP A 152 14.64 4.88 5.85
CA ASP A 152 14.75 5.51 7.17
C ASP A 152 13.57 5.15 8.06
N ALA A 153 12.37 5.06 7.51
CA ALA A 153 11.16 4.70 8.24
C ALA A 153 11.20 3.31 8.88
N VAL A 154 11.93 2.35 8.29
CA VAL A 154 12.04 0.97 8.79
C VAL A 154 13.35 0.66 9.49
N ARG A 155 14.28 1.63 9.53
CA ARG A 155 15.64 1.46 10.06
C ARG A 155 15.62 0.96 11.50
N GLY A 156 16.32 -0.15 11.75
CA GLY A 156 16.45 -0.76 13.09
C GLY A 156 15.22 -1.57 13.54
N GLU A 157 14.09 -1.48 12.80
CA GLU A 157 12.85 -2.17 13.15
C GLU A 157 12.53 -3.35 12.24
N LEU A 158 12.75 -3.19 10.93
CA LEU A 158 12.48 -4.21 9.93
C LEU A 158 13.72 -4.45 9.07
N ARG A 159 13.90 -5.70 8.66
CA ARG A 159 14.91 -6.06 7.66
C ARG A 159 14.39 -5.76 6.26
N VAL A 160 15.10 -4.92 5.52
CA VAL A 160 14.78 -4.62 4.13
C VAL A 160 15.16 -5.82 3.25
N ILE A 161 14.18 -6.34 2.51
CA ILE A 161 14.37 -7.44 1.54
C ILE A 161 14.55 -6.86 0.14
N ALA A 162 13.75 -5.85 -0.21
CA ALA A 162 13.87 -5.14 -1.47
C ALA A 162 13.48 -3.67 -1.30
N PHE A 163 14.12 -2.81 -2.08
CA PHE A 163 13.85 -1.38 -2.12
C PHE A 163 14.10 -0.87 -3.53
N GLU A 164 13.20 -0.02 -4.00
CA GLU A 164 13.34 0.72 -5.25
C GLU A 164 13.02 2.19 -4.99
N ASP A 165 13.82 3.08 -5.57
CA ASP A 165 13.62 4.53 -5.56
C ASP A 165 13.97 5.05 -6.95
N GLY A 166 12.97 5.48 -7.73
CA GLY A 166 13.24 5.92 -9.08
C GLY A 166 12.00 6.09 -9.96
N PHE A 167 12.26 6.17 -11.26
CA PHE A 167 11.25 6.39 -12.28
C PHE A 167 10.74 5.06 -12.85
N VAL A 168 9.42 4.94 -12.90
CA VAL A 168 8.72 3.84 -13.57
C VAL A 168 8.14 4.38 -14.88
N ASP A 169 8.60 3.82 -15.98
CA ASP A 169 8.07 4.12 -17.31
C ASP A 169 6.82 3.28 -17.61
N GLY A 170 6.03 3.70 -18.60
CA GLY A 170 4.85 2.98 -19.07
C GLY A 170 3.65 3.89 -19.34
N THR A 171 2.47 3.31 -19.32
CA THR A 171 1.20 4.03 -19.57
C THR A 171 0.89 5.11 -18.55
N ARG A 172 1.42 4.98 -17.35
CA ARG A 172 1.34 5.96 -16.25
C ARG A 172 2.72 6.12 -15.63
N PRO A 173 3.58 6.93 -16.25
CA PRO A 173 4.91 7.15 -15.73
C PRO A 173 4.85 7.84 -14.37
N ALA A 174 5.73 7.44 -13.45
CA ALA A 174 5.75 7.99 -12.09
C ALA A 174 7.13 7.87 -11.46
N PHE A 175 7.48 8.83 -10.61
CA PHE A 175 8.54 8.65 -9.62
C PHE A 175 7.96 7.99 -8.37
N VAL A 176 8.55 6.90 -7.94
CA VAL A 176 8.05 6.09 -6.82
C VAL A 176 9.17 5.64 -5.90
N GLN A 177 8.83 5.42 -4.63
CA GLN A 177 9.60 4.56 -3.75
C GLN A 177 8.78 3.33 -3.37
N ARG A 178 9.45 2.18 -3.27
CA ARG A 178 8.85 0.89 -2.91
C ARG A 178 9.74 0.17 -1.94
N ILE A 179 9.14 -0.42 -0.91
CA ILE A 179 9.87 -1.23 0.05
C ILE A 179 9.12 -2.52 0.36
N CYS A 180 9.87 -3.61 0.46
CA CYS A 180 9.48 -4.87 1.07
C CYS A 180 10.39 -5.09 2.26
N ALA A 181 9.86 -5.05 3.48
CA ALA A 181 10.64 -5.19 4.69
C ALA A 181 9.94 -6.13 5.68
N VAL A 182 10.70 -7.00 6.34
CA VAL A 182 10.20 -8.08 7.21
C VAL A 182 10.59 -7.80 8.65
N ARG A 183 9.66 -8.00 9.60
CA ARG A 183 10.00 -8.09 11.02
C ARG A 183 10.54 -9.48 11.30
N GLU A 184 11.83 -9.59 11.48
CA GLU A 184 12.46 -10.89 11.77
C GLU A 184 11.91 -11.51 13.06
N GLN A 185 11.83 -12.82 13.08
CA GLN A 185 11.36 -13.59 14.23
C GLN A 185 12.40 -14.64 14.60
N GLY A 186 12.77 -14.64 15.88
CA GLY A 186 13.73 -15.62 16.43
C GLY A 186 15.18 -15.36 16.04
N GLU A 187 16.04 -16.27 16.44
CA GLU A 187 17.47 -16.27 16.11
C GLU A 187 17.71 -17.09 14.83
N GLY A 188 18.60 -16.64 13.96
CA GLY A 188 19.00 -17.38 12.77
C GLY A 188 19.05 -16.52 11.50
N PHE A 189 19.20 -17.19 10.36
CA PHE A 189 19.27 -16.57 9.03
C PHE A 189 18.10 -17.07 8.17
N PRO A 190 16.91 -16.49 8.33
CA PRO A 190 15.76 -16.89 7.52
C PRO A 190 16.05 -16.64 6.03
N ARG A 191 15.54 -17.52 5.17
CA ARG A 191 15.72 -17.45 3.72
C ARG A 191 14.50 -16.76 3.11
N TYR A 192 14.66 -15.51 2.71
CA TYR A 192 13.65 -14.78 1.96
C TYR A 192 13.90 -14.97 0.47
N GLY A 193 12.97 -15.62 -0.24
CA GLY A 193 13.05 -15.76 -1.70
C GLY A 193 12.95 -14.38 -2.36
N LEU A 194 13.90 -14.05 -3.23
CA LEU A 194 13.81 -12.85 -4.05
C LEU A 194 12.96 -13.15 -5.28
N THR A 195 12.09 -12.20 -5.63
CA THR A 195 11.38 -12.27 -6.91
C THR A 195 12.33 -11.87 -8.02
N GLY A 196 12.48 -12.72 -9.01
CA GLY A 196 13.23 -12.44 -10.25
C GLY A 196 12.36 -11.69 -11.27
#